data_715c91883b5edd56a1b120b8b3f6e97b
#
_entry.id   715c91883b5edd56a1b120b8b3f6e97b
#
_cell.length_a   1.000
_cell.length_b   1.000
_cell.length_c   1.000
_cell.angle_alpha   90.00
_cell.angle_beta   90.00
_cell.angle_gamma   90.00
#
_symmetry.space_group_name_H-M   'P 1'
#
loop_
_entity.id
_entity.type
_entity.pdbx_description
1 polymer ?
#
loop_
_entity_poly.entity_id
_entity_poly.type
_entity_poly.pdbx_seq_one_letter_code
_entity_poly.pdbx_strand_id
1 'polypeptide(L)'
;MNNFVISLVSAEERRRHIEREFGLNAIPFTFFDAVTPQTNLNDCISTHLPNLARVPNLTDGEKACFMSQFLLWKKCVQEKMPYISVFEDDVYLSRHAGMFLASDEWLKRIGLSGRFIIKLETVNTLCRTEPFCRIDDGHTLNFLRSDHYGGGAYMLSYQAAEQLVRIVEGLSWKEIEPVDHFLFDAGVYRFADFIYQLSPAICIQEIIKSPDSDYMASFLEPARKKKNSVKIKRTFWEKMGREWARWQKKRHQKKYRHLPFERVPFDE
;
A
#
# COMPACT_ATOMS: atom_id res chain seq x y z
N MET A 1 3.20 -1.74 -18.77
CA MET A 1 3.00 -1.58 -17.31
C MET A 1 1.52 -1.43 -17.02
N ASN A 2 1.06 -1.95 -15.89
CA ASN A 2 -0.33 -1.85 -15.43
C ASN A 2 -0.38 -0.94 -14.22
N ASN A 3 -0.34 0.38 -14.47
CA ASN A 3 -0.36 1.40 -13.42
C ASN A 3 -1.79 1.87 -13.22
N PHE A 4 -2.33 1.71 -12.01
CA PHE A 4 -3.68 2.12 -11.65
C PHE A 4 -3.62 3.23 -10.59
N VAL A 5 -4.35 4.31 -10.82
CA VAL A 5 -4.51 5.39 -9.85
C VAL A 5 -5.93 5.37 -9.30
N ILE A 6 -6.06 5.11 -8.01
CA ILE A 6 -7.34 5.14 -7.30
C ILE A 6 -7.71 6.61 -7.08
N SER A 7 -8.84 7.04 -7.65
CA SER A 7 -9.32 8.41 -7.53
C SER A 7 -10.84 8.47 -7.57
N LEU A 8 -11.41 9.41 -6.82
CA LEU A 8 -12.84 9.72 -6.91
C LEU A 8 -13.14 10.33 -8.28
N VAL A 9 -14.24 9.93 -8.89
CA VAL A 9 -14.70 10.53 -10.17
C VAL A 9 -14.89 12.04 -10.03
N SER A 10 -15.36 12.50 -8.86
CA SER A 10 -15.60 13.91 -8.56
C SER A 10 -14.34 14.71 -8.19
N ALA A 11 -13.19 14.06 -8.02
CA ALA A 11 -11.94 14.73 -7.62
C ALA A 11 -11.16 15.25 -8.85
N GLU A 12 -11.78 16.14 -9.63
CA GLU A 12 -11.22 16.63 -10.89
C GLU A 12 -9.82 17.27 -10.76
N GLU A 13 -9.57 18.01 -9.69
CA GLU A 13 -8.27 18.65 -9.46
C GLU A 13 -7.17 17.62 -9.20
N ARG A 14 -7.46 16.58 -8.40
CA ARG A 14 -6.55 15.48 -8.14
C ARG A 14 -6.30 14.66 -9.41
N ARG A 15 -7.33 14.38 -10.21
CA ARG A 15 -7.17 13.70 -11.50
C ARG A 15 -6.28 14.52 -12.45
N ARG A 16 -6.49 15.84 -12.56
CA ARG A 16 -5.61 16.73 -13.34
C ARG A 16 -4.18 16.76 -12.81
N HIS A 17 -4.00 16.69 -11.48
CA HIS A 17 -2.67 16.55 -10.89
C HIS A 17 -1.98 15.27 -11.36
N ILE A 18 -2.65 14.13 -11.27
CA ILE A 18 -2.11 12.84 -11.72
C ILE A 18 -1.82 12.82 -13.22
N GLU A 19 -2.71 13.35 -14.05
CA GLU A 19 -2.48 13.47 -15.49
C GLU A 19 -1.19 14.24 -15.79
N ARG A 20 -0.91 15.29 -15.03
CA ARG A 20 0.34 16.06 -15.15
C ARG A 20 1.55 15.26 -14.66
N GLU A 21 1.50 14.67 -13.46
CA GLU A 21 2.63 13.92 -12.88
C GLU A 21 3.03 12.74 -13.77
N PHE A 22 2.07 11.94 -14.21
CA PHE A 22 2.32 10.80 -15.09
C PHE A 22 2.69 11.23 -16.50
N GLY A 23 2.05 12.30 -17.01
CA GLY A 23 2.33 12.86 -18.33
C GLY A 23 3.75 13.41 -18.46
N LEU A 24 4.26 14.13 -17.45
CA LEU A 24 5.63 14.64 -17.41
C LEU A 24 6.69 13.52 -17.53
N ASN A 25 6.37 12.35 -17.02
CA ASN A 25 7.26 11.18 -17.03
C ASN A 25 6.94 10.17 -18.16
N ALA A 26 6.00 10.51 -19.06
CA ALA A 26 5.52 9.63 -20.13
C ALA A 26 5.09 8.24 -19.62
N ILE A 27 4.49 8.17 -18.43
CA ILE A 27 4.06 6.94 -17.79
C ILE A 27 2.61 6.64 -18.17
N PRO A 28 2.32 5.51 -18.84
CA PRO A 28 0.94 5.10 -19.09
C PRO A 28 0.26 4.68 -17.77
N PHE A 29 -0.97 5.11 -17.58
CA PHE A 29 -1.77 4.75 -16.41
C PHE A 29 -3.26 4.69 -16.73
N THR A 30 -4.03 4.14 -15.80
CA THR A 30 -5.50 4.08 -15.87
C THR A 30 -6.08 4.51 -14.54
N PHE A 31 -7.05 5.40 -14.54
CA PHE A 31 -7.81 5.67 -13.34
C PHE A 31 -8.67 4.46 -12.96
N PHE A 32 -8.63 4.12 -11.69
CA PHE A 32 -9.57 3.22 -11.05
C PHE A 32 -10.54 4.07 -10.21
N ASP A 33 -11.81 4.08 -10.59
CA ASP A 33 -12.83 4.85 -9.88
C ASP A 33 -12.98 4.29 -8.46
N ALA A 34 -12.62 5.11 -7.48
CA ALA A 34 -12.60 4.71 -6.08
C ALA A 34 -13.99 4.30 -5.59
N VAL A 35 -14.05 3.25 -4.80
CA VAL A 35 -15.25 2.89 -4.03
C VAL A 35 -15.57 4.04 -3.08
N THR A 36 -16.85 4.43 -2.99
CA THR A 36 -17.27 5.51 -2.11
C THR A 36 -18.40 5.11 -1.18
N PRO A 37 -18.45 5.65 0.05
CA PRO A 37 -19.56 5.38 0.98
C PRO A 37 -20.93 5.76 0.42
N GLN A 38 -20.99 6.77 -0.46
CA GLN A 38 -22.21 7.34 -0.99
C GLN A 38 -22.80 6.56 -2.17
N THR A 39 -22.00 5.75 -2.85
CA THR A 39 -22.45 5.11 -4.10
C THR A 39 -22.46 3.59 -4.02
N ASN A 40 -21.32 2.95 -3.83
CA ASN A 40 -21.16 1.51 -4.08
C ASN A 40 -20.47 0.72 -2.96
N LEU A 41 -20.10 1.36 -1.84
CA LEU A 41 -19.38 0.68 -0.75
C LEU A 41 -20.15 -0.55 -0.23
N ASN A 42 -21.46 -0.40 0.06
CA ASN A 42 -22.25 -1.48 0.64
C ASN A 42 -22.37 -2.66 -0.33
N ASP A 43 -22.56 -2.40 -1.60
CA ASP A 43 -22.66 -3.43 -2.65
C ASP A 43 -21.32 -4.14 -2.83
N CYS A 44 -20.22 -3.39 -2.88
CA CYS A 44 -18.87 -3.96 -2.96
C CYS A 44 -18.55 -4.83 -1.73
N ILE A 45 -18.87 -4.36 -0.53
CA ILE A 45 -18.65 -5.12 0.70
C ILE A 45 -19.49 -6.40 0.70
N SER A 46 -20.80 -6.30 0.41
CA SER A 46 -21.70 -7.47 0.44
C SER A 46 -21.28 -8.54 -0.57
N THR A 47 -20.79 -8.12 -1.73
CA THR A 47 -20.41 -9.01 -2.83
C THR A 47 -19.03 -9.63 -2.62
N HIS A 48 -18.06 -8.85 -2.12
CA HIS A 48 -16.65 -9.25 -2.19
C HIS A 48 -16.00 -9.48 -0.83
N LEU A 49 -16.44 -8.77 0.25
CA LEU A 49 -15.81 -8.89 1.57
C LEU A 49 -16.80 -8.60 2.70
N PRO A 50 -17.82 -9.47 2.93
CA PRO A 50 -18.89 -9.21 3.91
C PRO A 50 -18.41 -8.95 5.34
N ASN A 51 -17.26 -9.51 5.73
CA ASN A 51 -16.68 -9.30 7.05
C ASN A 51 -16.27 -7.83 7.31
N LEU A 52 -15.99 -7.06 6.26
CA LEU A 52 -15.61 -5.65 6.38
C LEU A 52 -16.76 -4.78 6.91
N ALA A 53 -18.02 -5.13 6.62
CA ALA A 53 -19.18 -4.42 7.16
C ALA A 53 -19.18 -4.36 8.69
N ARG A 54 -18.72 -5.43 9.33
CA ARG A 54 -18.76 -5.63 10.79
C ARG A 54 -17.61 -4.95 11.54
N VAL A 55 -16.64 -4.36 10.85
CA VAL A 55 -15.44 -3.76 11.47
C VAL A 55 -15.81 -2.42 12.12
N PRO A 56 -15.82 -2.29 13.45
CA PRO A 56 -16.29 -1.08 14.12
C PRO A 56 -15.23 0.02 14.17
N ASN A 57 -13.97 -0.35 13.99
CA ASN A 57 -12.83 0.55 14.13
C ASN A 57 -12.32 1.09 12.78
N LEU A 58 -13.04 0.88 11.69
CA LEU A 58 -12.81 1.55 10.42
C LEU A 58 -13.97 2.50 10.11
N THR A 59 -13.65 3.71 9.71
CA THR A 59 -14.63 4.62 9.13
C THR A 59 -15.08 4.11 7.77
N ASP A 60 -16.22 4.57 7.27
CA ASP A 60 -16.68 4.15 5.95
C ASP A 60 -15.73 4.57 4.82
N GLY A 61 -15.02 5.71 4.98
CA GLY A 61 -13.95 6.12 4.07
C GLY A 61 -12.75 5.16 4.11
N GLU A 62 -12.33 4.70 5.29
CA GLU A 62 -11.26 3.70 5.41
C GLU A 62 -11.67 2.34 4.83
N LYS A 63 -12.95 1.94 5.00
CA LYS A 63 -13.49 0.73 4.35
C LYS A 63 -13.53 0.88 2.83
N ALA A 64 -13.89 2.07 2.32
CA ALA A 64 -13.91 2.36 0.89
C ALA A 64 -12.50 2.34 0.27
N CYS A 65 -11.53 2.92 0.95
CA CYS A 65 -10.11 2.83 0.57
C CYS A 65 -9.64 1.37 0.53
N PHE A 66 -9.92 0.59 1.58
CA PHE A 66 -9.61 -0.84 1.62
C PHE A 66 -10.24 -1.59 0.45
N MET A 67 -11.53 -1.35 0.18
CA MET A 67 -12.25 -2.00 -0.92
C MET A 67 -11.66 -1.65 -2.29
N SER A 68 -11.30 -0.40 -2.52
CA SER A 68 -10.71 0.03 -3.80
C SER A 68 -9.40 -0.72 -4.09
N GLN A 69 -8.52 -0.82 -3.10
CA GLN A 69 -7.27 -1.56 -3.24
C GLN A 69 -7.51 -3.07 -3.38
N PHE A 70 -8.40 -3.63 -2.57
CA PHE A 70 -8.77 -5.05 -2.64
C PHE A 70 -9.34 -5.44 -4.02
N LEU A 71 -10.19 -4.61 -4.60
CA LEU A 71 -10.74 -4.84 -5.93
C LEU A 71 -9.66 -4.78 -7.03
N LEU A 72 -8.65 -3.91 -6.90
CA LEU A 72 -7.49 -3.91 -7.80
C LEU A 72 -6.65 -5.19 -7.68
N TRP A 73 -6.46 -5.73 -6.47
CA TRP A 73 -5.80 -7.04 -6.33
C TRP A 73 -6.62 -8.16 -6.99
N LYS A 74 -7.95 -8.15 -6.81
CA LYS A 74 -8.84 -9.11 -7.51
C LYS A 74 -8.77 -8.95 -9.03
N LYS A 75 -8.76 -7.72 -9.53
CA LYS A 75 -8.59 -7.44 -10.97
C LYS A 75 -7.28 -7.99 -11.49
N CYS A 76 -6.17 -7.79 -10.78
CA CYS A 76 -4.87 -8.37 -11.14
C CYS A 76 -4.96 -9.91 -11.29
N VAL A 77 -5.63 -10.58 -10.35
CA VAL A 77 -5.80 -12.04 -10.39
C VAL A 77 -6.72 -12.48 -11.51
N GLN A 78 -7.88 -11.84 -11.68
CA GLN A 78 -8.88 -12.19 -12.68
C GLN A 78 -8.37 -12.02 -14.11
N GLU A 79 -7.63 -10.93 -14.37
CA GLU A 79 -7.06 -10.60 -15.68
C GLU A 79 -5.67 -11.19 -15.89
N LYS A 80 -5.16 -11.96 -14.92
CA LYS A 80 -3.84 -12.62 -14.96
C LYS A 80 -2.70 -11.66 -15.28
N MET A 81 -2.77 -10.43 -14.72
CA MET A 81 -1.73 -9.44 -14.92
C MET A 81 -0.45 -9.88 -14.21
N PRO A 82 0.73 -9.90 -14.86
CA PRO A 82 1.98 -10.34 -14.23
C PRO A 82 2.29 -9.55 -12.96
N TYR A 83 1.95 -8.27 -12.96
CA TYR A 83 2.03 -7.32 -11.83
C TYR A 83 1.13 -6.13 -12.10
N ILE A 84 0.80 -5.40 -11.04
CA ILE A 84 0.17 -4.07 -11.10
C ILE A 84 0.93 -3.10 -10.19
N SER A 85 0.89 -1.81 -10.54
CA SER A 85 1.25 -0.74 -9.62
C SER A 85 -0.02 0.00 -9.21
N VAL A 86 -0.14 0.31 -7.93
CA VAL A 86 -1.30 0.98 -7.32
C VAL A 86 -0.86 2.30 -6.74
N PHE A 87 -1.58 3.36 -7.06
CA PHE A 87 -1.30 4.72 -6.60
C PHE A 87 -2.57 5.36 -6.02
N GLU A 88 -2.40 6.23 -5.03
CA GLU A 88 -3.42 7.19 -4.62
C GLU A 88 -3.29 8.47 -5.46
N ASP A 89 -4.32 9.32 -5.47
CA ASP A 89 -4.40 10.47 -6.37
C ASP A 89 -3.77 11.76 -5.81
N ASP A 90 -2.99 11.64 -4.73
CA ASP A 90 -2.24 12.72 -4.10
C ASP A 90 -0.72 12.49 -4.12
N VAL A 91 -0.25 11.58 -4.97
CA VAL A 91 1.19 11.30 -5.09
C VAL A 91 1.88 12.25 -6.05
N TYR A 92 3.12 12.61 -5.71
CA TYR A 92 4.10 13.22 -6.60
C TYR A 92 5.09 12.18 -7.05
N LEU A 93 5.50 12.26 -8.31
CA LEU A 93 6.47 11.37 -8.91
C LEU A 93 7.85 12.05 -9.00
N SER A 94 8.91 11.27 -8.83
CA SER A 94 10.26 11.70 -9.10
C SER A 94 10.48 11.84 -10.63
N ARG A 95 11.51 12.59 -11.00
CA ARG A 95 11.93 12.69 -12.41
C ARG A 95 12.38 11.35 -13.03
N HIS A 96 12.77 10.38 -12.19
CA HIS A 96 13.20 9.05 -12.63
C HIS A 96 12.07 8.00 -12.58
N ALA A 97 10.88 8.39 -12.17
CA ALA A 97 9.74 7.46 -12.05
C ALA A 97 9.43 6.72 -13.37
N GLY A 98 9.66 7.37 -14.52
CA GLY A 98 9.47 6.76 -15.85
C GLY A 98 10.27 5.49 -16.04
N MET A 99 11.50 5.41 -15.48
CA MET A 99 12.36 4.22 -15.56
C MET A 99 11.72 2.99 -14.89
N PHE A 100 10.92 3.20 -13.85
CA PHE A 100 10.30 2.15 -13.06
C PHE A 100 8.86 1.85 -13.47
N LEU A 101 8.15 2.82 -14.05
CA LEU A 101 6.71 2.76 -14.26
C LEU A 101 6.28 2.75 -15.73
N ALA A 102 7.16 3.15 -16.66
CA ALA A 102 6.85 3.06 -18.09
C ALA A 102 7.21 1.69 -18.69
N SER A 103 8.17 0.96 -18.10
CA SER A 103 8.64 -0.33 -18.57
C SER A 103 8.99 -1.26 -17.40
N ASP A 104 8.93 -2.58 -17.64
CA ASP A 104 9.32 -3.61 -16.67
C ASP A 104 10.75 -4.14 -16.84
N GLU A 105 11.53 -3.51 -17.69
CA GLU A 105 12.91 -3.91 -18.02
C GLU A 105 13.80 -4.00 -16.78
N TRP A 106 13.62 -3.09 -15.82
CA TRP A 106 14.37 -3.12 -14.58
C TRP A 106 14.07 -4.35 -13.72
N LEU A 107 12.80 -4.82 -13.66
CA LEU A 107 12.43 -6.06 -12.95
C LEU A 107 13.13 -7.28 -13.59
N LYS A 108 13.12 -7.36 -14.91
CA LYS A 108 13.80 -8.41 -15.67
C LYS A 108 15.29 -8.40 -15.44
N ARG A 109 15.90 -7.19 -15.47
CA ARG A 109 17.34 -7.01 -15.26
C ARG A 109 17.83 -7.48 -13.89
N ILE A 110 17.05 -7.21 -12.84
CA ILE A 110 17.41 -7.68 -11.49
C ILE A 110 16.93 -9.13 -11.21
N GLY A 111 16.29 -9.78 -12.19
CA GLY A 111 15.79 -11.15 -12.07
C GLY A 111 14.67 -11.31 -11.03
N LEU A 112 13.96 -10.22 -10.70
CA LEU A 112 12.87 -10.30 -9.72
C LEU A 112 11.64 -10.96 -10.35
N SER A 113 11.32 -12.13 -9.86
CA SER A 113 10.19 -12.95 -10.33
C SER A 113 9.46 -13.59 -9.15
N GLY A 114 8.29 -14.18 -9.42
CA GLY A 114 7.48 -14.81 -8.39
C GLY A 114 6.74 -13.78 -7.54
N ARG A 115 6.74 -13.97 -6.22
CA ARG A 115 6.02 -13.09 -5.29
C ARG A 115 6.87 -11.88 -4.93
N PHE A 116 6.32 -10.68 -5.11
CA PHE A 116 6.89 -9.44 -4.60
C PHE A 116 5.81 -8.39 -4.32
N ILE A 117 6.06 -7.59 -3.29
CA ILE A 117 5.39 -6.31 -3.02
C ILE A 117 6.52 -5.29 -2.88
N ILE A 118 6.52 -4.27 -3.72
CA ILE A 118 7.54 -3.21 -3.71
C ILE A 118 6.86 -1.92 -3.32
N LYS A 119 7.22 -1.36 -2.17
CA LYS A 119 6.81 -0.01 -1.77
C LYS A 119 7.61 0.99 -2.59
N LEU A 120 6.91 1.86 -3.33
CA LEU A 120 7.48 2.85 -4.24
C LEU A 120 7.57 4.24 -3.60
N GLU A 121 6.80 4.45 -2.52
CA GLU A 121 6.74 5.72 -1.80
C GLU A 121 7.61 5.76 -0.57
N THR A 122 7.92 6.98 -0.13
CA THR A 122 8.39 7.26 1.23
C THR A 122 7.37 8.08 2.00
N VAL A 123 7.29 7.81 3.31
CA VAL A 123 6.55 8.64 4.28
C VAL A 123 7.51 9.39 5.21
N ASN A 124 8.78 9.44 4.85
CA ASN A 124 9.85 10.16 5.54
C ASN A 124 10.01 9.79 7.03
N THR A 125 9.54 8.61 7.42
CA THR A 125 9.74 8.05 8.76
C THR A 125 10.92 7.08 8.79
N LEU A 126 11.45 6.86 9.98
CA LEU A 126 12.54 5.90 10.18
C LEU A 126 12.04 4.47 10.01
N CYS A 127 12.71 3.69 9.19
CA CYS A 127 12.46 2.25 9.03
C CYS A 127 13.78 1.47 8.93
N ARG A 128 13.70 0.15 9.07
CA ARG A 128 14.82 -0.76 8.82
C ARG A 128 14.66 -1.40 7.47
N THR A 129 15.72 -1.34 6.69
CA THR A 129 15.83 -2.05 5.41
C THR A 129 17.06 -2.94 5.40
N GLU A 130 17.00 -4.02 4.64
CA GLU A 130 18.12 -4.93 4.41
C GLU A 130 18.43 -4.95 2.91
N PRO A 131 19.67 -4.68 2.47
CA PRO A 131 20.00 -4.66 1.06
C PRO A 131 19.62 -5.97 0.35
N PHE A 132 18.97 -5.86 -0.83
CA PHE A 132 18.68 -6.99 -1.70
C PHE A 132 19.49 -6.91 -2.98
N CYS A 133 19.30 -5.86 -3.80
CA CYS A 133 20.10 -5.66 -5.00
C CYS A 133 20.18 -4.18 -5.39
N ARG A 134 21.20 -3.86 -6.18
CA ARG A 134 21.32 -2.57 -6.87
C ARG A 134 20.57 -2.63 -8.19
N ILE A 135 19.78 -1.62 -8.48
CA ILE A 135 19.02 -1.50 -9.73
C ILE A 135 19.85 -0.72 -10.76
N ASP A 136 20.40 0.42 -10.34
CA ASP A 136 21.28 1.31 -11.13
C ASP A 136 22.24 2.08 -10.21
N ASP A 137 22.87 3.13 -10.71
CA ASP A 137 23.84 3.92 -9.94
C ASP A 137 23.19 4.75 -8.82
N GLY A 138 21.89 5.03 -8.91
CA GLY A 138 21.14 5.83 -7.93
C GLY A 138 20.18 5.03 -7.05
N HIS A 139 19.72 3.84 -7.51
CA HIS A 139 18.61 3.13 -6.87
C HIS A 139 18.97 1.71 -6.44
N THR A 140 18.44 1.34 -5.29
CA THR A 140 18.53 -0.01 -4.70
C THR A 140 17.15 -0.54 -4.37
N LEU A 141 16.99 -1.84 -4.45
CA LEU A 141 15.85 -2.56 -3.88
C LEU A 141 16.29 -3.22 -2.58
N ASN A 142 15.55 -2.99 -1.51
CA ASN A 142 15.89 -3.49 -0.19
C ASN A 142 14.69 -4.23 0.40
N PHE A 143 14.89 -5.31 1.14
CA PHE A 143 13.81 -5.87 1.95
C PHE A 143 13.37 -4.84 3.00
N LEU A 144 12.06 -4.67 3.18
CA LEU A 144 11.51 -3.88 4.28
C LEU A 144 11.45 -4.75 5.54
N ARG A 145 12.09 -4.30 6.63
CA ARG A 145 12.29 -5.11 7.86
C ARG A 145 11.62 -4.52 9.10
N SER A 146 11.03 -3.34 8.98
CA SER A 146 10.21 -2.74 10.03
C SER A 146 9.02 -2.00 9.43
N ASP A 147 8.08 -1.61 10.27
CA ASP A 147 6.91 -0.83 9.89
C ASP A 147 7.32 0.42 9.10
N HIS A 148 6.64 0.67 8.00
CA HIS A 148 6.80 1.88 7.19
C HIS A 148 5.44 2.21 6.56
N TYR A 149 4.57 2.85 7.35
CA TYR A 149 3.18 3.14 7.00
C TYR A 149 3.04 3.85 5.65
N GLY A 150 1.79 4.03 5.22
CA GLY A 150 1.46 4.59 3.92
C GLY A 150 1.22 3.51 2.86
N GLY A 151 0.21 3.72 2.05
CA GLY A 151 -0.21 2.82 0.96
C GLY A 151 -0.45 3.59 -0.33
N GLY A 152 0.14 4.81 -0.44
CA GLY A 152 -0.08 5.71 -1.56
C GLY A 152 0.58 5.28 -2.86
N ALA A 153 1.66 4.47 -2.82
CA ALA A 153 2.27 3.95 -4.04
C ALA A 153 3.03 2.64 -3.78
N TYR A 154 2.61 1.56 -4.45
CA TYR A 154 3.30 0.28 -4.42
C TYR A 154 3.04 -0.55 -5.69
N MET A 155 3.92 -1.51 -5.94
CA MET A 155 3.79 -2.51 -7.01
C MET A 155 3.66 -3.90 -6.39
N LEU A 156 2.86 -4.78 -6.97
CA LEU A 156 2.78 -6.17 -6.55
C LEU A 156 2.62 -7.12 -7.74
N SER A 157 3.21 -8.31 -7.58
CA SER A 157 3.09 -9.37 -8.58
C SER A 157 1.73 -10.08 -8.52
N TYR A 158 1.38 -10.80 -9.60
CA TYR A 158 0.22 -11.70 -9.64
C TYR A 158 0.15 -12.64 -8.44
N GLN A 159 1.26 -13.31 -8.13
CA GLN A 159 1.31 -14.27 -7.02
C GLN A 159 1.16 -13.60 -5.65
N ALA A 160 1.62 -12.36 -5.52
CA ALA A 160 1.39 -11.57 -4.31
C ALA A 160 -0.09 -11.15 -4.22
N ALA A 161 -0.68 -10.67 -5.32
CA ALA A 161 -2.11 -10.33 -5.39
C ALA A 161 -3.00 -11.52 -5.01
N GLU A 162 -2.73 -12.69 -5.60
CA GLU A 162 -3.47 -13.93 -5.29
C GLU A 162 -3.38 -14.29 -3.80
N GLN A 163 -2.19 -14.18 -3.21
CA GLN A 163 -2.00 -14.44 -1.78
C GLN A 163 -2.72 -13.41 -0.91
N LEU A 164 -2.65 -12.11 -1.25
CA LEU A 164 -3.35 -11.05 -0.51
C LEU A 164 -4.87 -11.27 -0.54
N VAL A 165 -5.43 -11.53 -1.73
CA VAL A 165 -6.87 -11.81 -1.89
C VAL A 165 -7.29 -12.98 -1.02
N ARG A 166 -6.59 -14.11 -1.09
CA ARG A 166 -6.87 -15.32 -0.29
C ARG A 166 -6.81 -15.03 1.22
N ILE A 167 -5.81 -14.28 1.66
CA ILE A 167 -5.67 -13.93 3.08
C ILE A 167 -6.83 -13.05 3.51
N VAL A 168 -7.13 -11.97 2.78
CA VAL A 168 -8.17 -11.00 3.14
C VAL A 168 -9.56 -11.66 3.17
N GLU A 169 -9.88 -12.51 2.20
CA GLU A 169 -11.15 -13.27 2.17
C GLU A 169 -11.28 -14.22 3.38
N GLY A 170 -10.16 -14.71 3.92
CA GLY A 170 -10.14 -15.57 5.12
C GLY A 170 -10.12 -14.82 6.45
N LEU A 171 -9.94 -13.48 6.46
CA LEU A 171 -9.89 -12.73 7.73
C LEU A 171 -11.26 -12.66 8.39
N SER A 172 -11.29 -12.83 9.70
CA SER A 172 -12.43 -12.41 10.51
C SER A 172 -12.50 -10.88 10.58
N TRP A 173 -13.69 -10.32 10.77
CA TRP A 173 -13.87 -8.87 10.92
C TRP A 173 -13.01 -8.25 12.05
N LYS A 174 -12.56 -9.04 13.03
CA LYS A 174 -11.72 -8.61 14.16
C LYS A 174 -10.25 -8.45 13.79
N GLU A 175 -9.85 -8.96 12.63
CA GLU A 175 -8.46 -8.98 12.15
C GLU A 175 -8.25 -8.00 10.99
N ILE A 176 -9.33 -7.43 10.45
CA ILE A 176 -9.23 -6.43 9.39
C ILE A 176 -8.77 -5.10 10.00
N GLU A 177 -7.70 -4.57 9.47
CA GLU A 177 -7.05 -3.30 9.83
C GLU A 177 -7.08 -2.35 8.61
N PRO A 178 -6.73 -1.05 8.76
CA PRO A 178 -6.51 -0.19 7.60
C PRO A 178 -5.56 -0.83 6.60
N VAL A 179 -5.75 -0.57 5.32
CA VAL A 179 -5.03 -1.29 4.25
C VAL A 179 -3.51 -1.05 4.28
N ASP A 180 -3.09 0.15 4.62
CA ASP A 180 -1.70 0.53 4.80
C ASP A 180 -1.05 -0.21 5.99
N HIS A 181 -1.77 -0.38 7.10
CA HIS A 181 -1.34 -1.23 8.22
C HIS A 181 -1.28 -2.70 7.82
N PHE A 182 -2.27 -3.19 7.08
CA PHE A 182 -2.30 -4.57 6.60
C PHE A 182 -1.09 -4.89 5.72
N LEU A 183 -0.67 -3.96 4.82
CA LEU A 183 0.45 -4.14 3.93
C LEU A 183 1.80 -3.85 4.61
N PHE A 184 1.94 -2.70 5.27
CA PHE A 184 3.23 -2.11 5.65
C PHE A 184 3.49 -1.97 7.16
N ASP A 185 2.61 -2.54 8.01
CA ASP A 185 2.86 -2.82 9.42
C ASP A 185 2.82 -4.33 9.67
N ALA A 186 1.64 -4.91 9.78
CA ALA A 186 1.48 -6.35 9.97
C ALA A 186 2.04 -7.15 8.79
N GLY A 187 1.91 -6.62 7.56
CA GLY A 187 2.42 -7.21 6.33
C GLY A 187 3.93 -7.38 6.32
N VAL A 188 4.70 -6.44 6.86
CA VAL A 188 6.17 -6.54 6.91
C VAL A 188 6.63 -7.81 7.63
N TYR A 189 5.89 -8.26 8.63
CA TYR A 189 6.22 -9.49 9.36
C TYR A 189 5.62 -10.73 8.70
N ARG A 190 4.47 -10.58 8.04
CA ARG A 190 3.76 -11.66 7.36
C ARG A 190 4.37 -11.98 5.99
N PHE A 191 4.89 -10.97 5.30
CA PHE A 191 5.40 -11.03 3.93
C PHE A 191 6.90 -10.79 3.86
N ALA A 192 7.62 -11.02 4.95
CA ALA A 192 9.02 -10.65 5.15
C ALA A 192 9.99 -11.09 4.03
N ASP A 193 9.66 -12.19 3.33
CA ASP A 193 10.52 -12.77 2.31
C ASP A 193 10.28 -12.17 0.91
N PHE A 194 9.24 -11.34 0.74
CA PHE A 194 8.89 -10.76 -0.56
C PHE A 194 8.31 -9.34 -0.50
N ILE A 195 8.53 -8.63 0.61
CA ILE A 195 8.19 -7.21 0.74
C ILE A 195 9.46 -6.36 0.67
N TYR A 196 9.45 -5.40 -0.22
CA TYR A 196 10.60 -4.57 -0.55
C TYR A 196 10.28 -3.09 -0.44
N GLN A 197 11.34 -2.30 -0.28
CA GLN A 197 11.35 -0.84 -0.39
C GLN A 197 12.30 -0.44 -1.51
N LEU A 198 11.82 0.36 -2.46
CA LEU A 198 12.65 1.03 -3.43
C LEU A 198 13.32 2.24 -2.76
N SER A 199 14.63 2.39 -2.88
CA SER A 199 15.39 3.49 -2.27
C SER A 199 16.43 4.06 -3.24
N PRO A 200 16.44 5.39 -3.48
CA PRO A 200 15.40 6.36 -3.09
C PRO A 200 14.00 5.98 -3.57
N ALA A 201 12.97 6.45 -2.88
CA ALA A 201 11.59 6.25 -3.28
C ALA A 201 11.23 7.19 -4.44
N ILE A 202 10.48 6.68 -5.42
CA ILE A 202 10.08 7.45 -6.61
C ILE A 202 8.73 8.15 -6.46
N CYS A 203 8.07 7.94 -5.33
CA CYS A 203 6.77 8.55 -5.00
C CYS A 203 6.79 9.13 -3.60
N ILE A 204 6.06 10.24 -3.42
CA ILE A 204 5.77 10.86 -2.12
C ILE A 204 4.37 11.46 -2.16
N GLN A 205 3.59 11.33 -1.08
CA GLN A 205 2.26 11.95 -0.99
C GLN A 205 2.36 13.43 -0.62
N GLU A 206 1.37 14.23 -1.04
CA GLU A 206 1.28 15.68 -0.75
C GLU A 206 1.47 15.99 0.73
N ILE A 207 0.75 15.29 1.59
CA ILE A 207 0.80 15.52 3.05
C ILE A 207 2.21 15.35 3.64
N ILE A 208 3.06 14.56 3.00
CA ILE A 208 4.46 14.34 3.44
C ILE A 208 5.39 15.35 2.79
N LYS A 209 5.15 15.67 1.51
CA LYS A 209 5.97 16.62 0.73
C LYS A 209 5.77 18.06 1.20
N SER A 210 4.52 18.43 1.48
CA SER A 210 4.09 19.79 1.85
C SER A 210 3.13 19.75 3.03
N PRO A 211 3.60 19.48 4.25
CA PRO A 211 2.72 19.29 5.43
C PRO A 211 1.80 20.49 5.77
N ASP A 212 2.20 21.67 5.35
CA ASP A 212 1.44 22.93 5.58
C ASP A 212 0.49 23.27 4.41
N SER A 213 0.41 22.43 3.38
CA SER A 213 -0.44 22.63 2.22
C SER A 213 -1.82 22.01 2.45
N ASP A 214 -2.87 22.79 2.23
CA ASP A 214 -4.26 22.29 2.17
C ASP A 214 -4.69 21.88 0.73
N TYR A 215 -3.76 21.95 -0.23
CA TYR A 215 -4.08 21.80 -1.66
C TYR A 215 -4.72 20.44 -1.99
N MET A 216 -4.28 19.36 -1.33
CA MET A 216 -4.86 18.02 -1.48
C MET A 216 -5.21 17.40 -0.11
N ALA A 217 -5.93 18.16 0.73
CA ALA A 217 -6.32 17.69 2.05
C ALA A 217 -6.98 16.30 1.99
N SER A 218 -6.60 15.43 2.91
CA SER A 218 -7.13 14.07 2.98
C SER A 218 -8.62 14.07 3.31
N PHE A 219 -9.43 13.43 2.46
CA PHE A 219 -10.87 13.22 2.73
C PHE A 219 -11.14 12.34 3.96
N LEU A 220 -10.15 11.59 4.43
CA LEU A 220 -10.29 10.65 5.56
C LEU A 220 -9.99 11.28 6.92
N GLU A 221 -9.19 12.34 6.97
CA GLU A 221 -8.76 12.97 8.24
C GLU A 221 -9.90 13.46 9.14
N PRO A 222 -10.94 14.17 8.64
CA PRO A 222 -12.02 14.67 9.49
C PRO A 222 -12.79 13.54 10.19
N ALA A 223 -12.97 12.40 9.50
CA ALA A 223 -13.65 11.23 10.05
C ALA A 223 -12.77 10.48 11.06
N ARG A 224 -11.46 10.43 10.83
CA ARG A 224 -10.49 9.82 11.76
C ARG A 224 -10.44 10.56 13.10
N LYS A 225 -10.46 11.90 13.09
CA LYS A 225 -10.44 12.73 14.31
C LYS A 225 -11.69 12.56 15.20
N LYS A 226 -12.83 12.17 14.63
CA LYS A 226 -14.10 11.94 15.35
C LYS A 226 -14.28 10.49 15.86
N LYS A 227 -13.34 9.60 15.60
CA LYS A 227 -13.48 8.17 15.83
C LYS A 227 -13.19 7.79 17.28
N ASN A 228 -14.17 7.24 17.96
CA ASN A 228 -13.99 6.58 19.26
C ASN A 228 -13.60 5.12 19.05
N SER A 229 -12.47 4.69 19.64
CA SER A 229 -12.04 3.30 19.56
C SER A 229 -13.00 2.38 20.32
N VAL A 230 -13.57 1.41 19.65
CA VAL A 230 -14.43 0.39 20.24
C VAL A 230 -13.57 -0.77 20.74
N LYS A 231 -13.70 -1.14 22.02
CA LYS A 231 -13.03 -2.32 22.59
C LYS A 231 -13.67 -3.60 22.05
N ILE A 232 -12.95 -4.35 21.24
CA ILE A 232 -13.40 -5.61 20.64
C ILE A 232 -13.22 -6.73 21.67
N LYS A 233 -14.32 -7.39 22.08
CA LYS A 233 -14.26 -8.60 22.90
C LYS A 233 -13.75 -9.77 22.06
N ARG A 234 -12.76 -10.48 22.58
CA ARG A 234 -12.11 -11.62 21.92
C ARG A 234 -12.22 -12.87 22.75
N THR A 235 -12.38 -14.00 22.08
CA THR A 235 -12.34 -15.33 22.70
C THR A 235 -10.91 -15.66 23.16
N PHE A 236 -10.78 -16.74 23.94
CA PHE A 236 -9.45 -17.22 24.38
C PHE A 236 -8.53 -17.54 23.19
N TRP A 237 -9.04 -18.23 22.18
CA TRP A 237 -8.25 -18.59 20.99
C TRP A 237 -7.81 -17.38 20.16
N GLU A 238 -8.68 -16.39 20.01
CA GLU A 238 -8.33 -15.12 19.34
C GLU A 238 -7.26 -14.33 20.11
N LYS A 239 -7.29 -14.39 21.44
CA LYS A 239 -6.21 -13.79 22.26
C LYS A 239 -4.88 -14.52 22.06
N MET A 240 -4.90 -15.85 22.05
CA MET A 240 -3.70 -16.65 21.79
C MET A 240 -3.12 -16.36 20.39
N GLY A 241 -3.95 -16.29 19.36
CA GLY A 241 -3.51 -15.91 18.00
C GLY A 241 -2.81 -14.56 17.95
N ARG A 242 -3.35 -13.55 18.68
CA ARG A 242 -2.71 -12.24 18.80
C ARG A 242 -1.37 -12.27 19.55
N GLU A 243 -1.30 -13.04 20.63
CA GLU A 243 -0.02 -13.19 21.36
C GLU A 243 1.02 -13.90 20.50
N TRP A 244 0.61 -14.89 19.70
CA TRP A 244 1.48 -15.53 18.70
C TRP A 244 1.96 -14.52 17.65
N ALA A 245 1.08 -13.70 17.08
CA ALA A 245 1.46 -12.65 16.11
C ALA A 245 2.42 -11.63 16.74
N ARG A 246 2.17 -11.21 17.99
CA ARG A 246 3.08 -10.34 18.75
C ARG A 246 4.45 -10.98 18.99
N TRP A 247 4.47 -12.27 19.29
CA TRP A 247 5.72 -13.02 19.48
C TRP A 247 6.51 -13.10 18.17
N GLN A 248 5.82 -13.39 17.04
CA GLN A 248 6.44 -13.39 15.72
C GLN A 248 7.01 -12.00 15.37
N LYS A 249 6.25 -10.92 15.61
CA LYS A 249 6.72 -9.53 15.44
C LYS A 249 7.98 -9.26 16.25
N LYS A 250 7.98 -9.60 17.55
CA LYS A 250 9.15 -9.44 18.44
C LYS A 250 10.35 -10.25 17.96
N ARG A 251 10.13 -11.50 17.53
CA ARG A 251 11.19 -12.38 17.01
C ARG A 251 11.82 -11.77 15.74
N HIS A 252 11.01 -11.29 14.83
CA HIS A 252 11.47 -10.59 13.62
C HIS A 252 12.26 -9.33 13.97
N GLN A 253 11.72 -8.47 14.83
CA GLN A 253 12.41 -7.26 15.29
C GLN A 253 13.76 -7.57 15.96
N LYS A 254 13.83 -8.64 16.73
CA LYS A 254 15.08 -9.11 17.36
C LYS A 254 16.09 -9.59 16.30
N LYS A 255 15.62 -10.31 15.27
CA LYS A 255 16.47 -10.81 14.17
C LYS A 255 17.16 -9.66 13.43
N TYR A 256 16.41 -8.58 13.15
CA TYR A 256 16.88 -7.46 12.35
C TYR A 256 17.31 -6.23 13.18
N ARG A 257 17.45 -6.37 14.50
CA ARG A 257 17.82 -5.25 15.37
C ARG A 257 19.22 -4.66 15.10
N HIS A 258 20.07 -5.39 14.40
CA HIS A 258 21.41 -4.94 14.01
C HIS A 258 21.40 -3.97 12.84
N LEU A 259 20.32 -3.92 12.06
CA LEU A 259 20.14 -2.97 10.98
C LEU A 259 19.80 -1.58 11.57
N PRO A 260 20.39 -0.50 11.04
CA PRO A 260 20.07 0.85 11.48
C PRO A 260 18.62 1.22 11.14
N PHE A 261 18.09 2.22 11.85
CA PHE A 261 16.89 2.91 11.45
C PHE A 261 17.28 4.12 10.59
N GLU A 262 16.85 4.11 9.33
CA GLU A 262 17.16 5.15 8.37
C GLU A 262 15.88 5.66 7.70
N ARG A 263 15.92 6.88 7.19
CA ARG A 263 14.83 7.41 6.36
C ARG A 263 15.07 6.97 4.92
N VAL A 264 14.01 6.55 4.25
CA VAL A 264 14.04 6.36 2.80
C VAL A 264 13.88 7.74 2.17
N PRO A 265 14.90 8.25 1.45
CA PRO A 265 14.79 9.55 0.81
C PRO A 265 13.80 9.48 -0.36
N PHE A 266 13.22 10.64 -0.70
CA PHE A 266 12.52 10.81 -1.97
C PHE A 266 13.56 11.15 -3.04
N ASP A 267 13.41 10.61 -4.23
CA ASP A 267 14.23 10.87 -5.40
C ASP A 267 13.76 12.18 -6.06
N GLU A 268 14.46 13.29 -5.83
CA GLU A 268 14.11 14.64 -6.29
C GLU A 268 14.36 14.86 -7.80
#